data_b3994c9148c215205e8a8abb9f0ad501
#
_entry.id   b3994c9148c215205e8a8abb9f0ad501
#
_cell.length_a   1.000
_cell.length_b   1.000
_cell.length_c   1.000
_cell.angle_alpha   90.00
_cell.angle_beta   90.00
_cell.angle_gamma   90.00
#
_symmetry.space_group_name_H-M   'P 1'
#
loop_
_entity.id
_entity.type
_entity.pdbx_description
1 polymer ?
#
loop_
_entity_poly.entity_id
_entity_poly.type
_entity_poly.pdbx_seq_one_letter_code
_entity_poly.pdbx_strand_id
1 'polypeptide(L)'
;MYSESLLVHFQRAEALRAEAVDLPSINLKTRQLCDLELLLNRAFFPLSGFMNRADYESVLSDMRLASGELWPMPVCLDVSPEEAETLQPGHRLALRDQEGFLLAVLNVSDIWQPDLVREAEAVYGTSDPAAHPSVRFLLSNSGRFYVGGNLEGLSQPLHFDFQDLRMFPSEMHRRFSQNGWRKVIGFQSEQHLHCAHKEMISRAAREVGASILLHPAVGVQYHGDLDQYTLIRSYQAFVRQFPRNMISLGLLPLYQRKAGPREALLQAMVRRN
;
A
#
# COMPACT_ATOMS: atom_id res chain seq x y z
N MET A 1 -19.51 5.92 -0.49
CA MET A 1 -19.27 6.25 0.93
C MET A 1 -17.80 5.99 1.16
N TYR A 2 -17.00 7.01 1.47
CA TYR A 2 -15.57 6.83 1.69
C TYR A 2 -15.38 6.13 3.02
N SER A 3 -14.57 5.07 3.01
CA SER A 3 -14.32 4.26 4.19
C SER A 3 -13.52 5.07 5.22
N GLU A 4 -13.94 5.03 6.47
CA GLU A 4 -13.16 5.57 7.57
C GLU A 4 -11.84 4.80 7.71
N SER A 5 -10.80 5.44 8.26
CA SER A 5 -9.52 4.77 8.53
C SER A 5 -9.72 3.57 9.49
N LEU A 6 -8.76 2.64 9.51
CA LEU A 6 -8.71 1.58 10.52
C LEU A 6 -8.07 2.07 11.83
N LEU A 7 -7.79 3.36 11.97
CA LEU A 7 -7.32 3.94 13.22
C LEU A 7 -8.46 3.95 14.23
N VAL A 8 -8.18 3.42 15.41
CA VAL A 8 -9.15 3.37 16.51
C VAL A 8 -9.25 4.72 17.20
N HIS A 9 -10.35 4.98 17.92
CA HIS A 9 -10.43 6.22 18.68
C HIS A 9 -9.49 6.20 19.91
N PHE A 10 -9.25 7.39 20.46
CA PHE A 10 -8.26 7.64 21.52
C PHE A 10 -8.37 6.65 22.71
N GLN A 11 -9.54 6.42 23.26
CA GLN A 11 -9.73 5.52 24.41
C GLN A 11 -9.31 4.07 24.09
N ARG A 12 -9.65 3.58 22.89
CA ARG A 12 -9.25 2.25 22.46
C ARG A 12 -7.74 2.18 22.18
N ALA A 13 -7.15 3.26 21.63
CA ALA A 13 -5.73 3.34 21.41
C ALA A 13 -4.92 3.26 22.72
N GLU A 14 -5.39 3.93 23.79
CA GLU A 14 -4.76 3.85 25.12
C GLU A 14 -4.83 2.42 25.69
N ALA A 15 -6.01 1.77 25.58
CA ALA A 15 -6.16 0.38 26.00
C ALA A 15 -5.21 -0.56 25.22
N LEU A 16 -5.12 -0.37 23.89
CA LEU A 16 -4.23 -1.15 23.04
C LEU A 16 -2.75 -0.95 23.38
N ARG A 17 -2.34 0.27 23.73
CA ARG A 17 -0.97 0.53 24.17
C ARG A 17 -0.62 -0.22 25.47
N ALA A 18 -1.57 -0.23 26.42
CA ALA A 18 -1.40 -0.98 27.66
C ALA A 18 -1.33 -2.51 27.40
N GLU A 19 -2.24 -3.03 26.59
CA GLU A 19 -2.27 -4.46 26.22
C GLU A 19 -1.00 -4.88 25.46
N ALA A 20 -0.47 -4.03 24.57
CA ALA A 20 0.66 -4.35 23.70
C ALA A 20 2.01 -4.49 24.43
N VAL A 21 2.06 -4.19 25.73
CA VAL A 21 3.25 -4.44 26.55
C VAL A 21 3.50 -5.93 26.72
N ASP A 22 2.43 -6.71 26.85
CA ASP A 22 2.49 -8.15 27.10
C ASP A 22 2.27 -8.99 25.84
N LEU A 23 1.98 -8.35 24.69
CA LEU A 23 1.76 -9.06 23.43
C LEU A 23 3.08 -9.47 22.75
N PRO A 24 3.12 -10.61 22.06
CA PRO A 24 4.16 -10.85 21.08
C PRO A 24 4.21 -9.70 20.09
N SER A 25 5.41 -9.32 19.67
CA SER A 25 5.57 -8.17 18.77
C SER A 25 6.59 -8.46 17.67
N ILE A 26 6.37 -7.83 16.50
CA ILE A 26 7.30 -7.85 15.38
C ILE A 26 7.61 -6.43 14.91
N ASN A 27 8.84 -6.22 14.49
CA ASN A 27 9.26 -5.00 13.82
C ASN A 27 9.08 -5.16 12.31
N LEU A 28 8.24 -4.32 11.73
CA LEU A 28 7.88 -4.39 10.32
C LEU A 28 9.04 -3.94 9.42
N LYS A 29 9.27 -4.69 8.36
CA LYS A 29 10.17 -4.29 7.26
C LYS A 29 9.54 -3.14 6.46
N THR A 30 10.35 -2.37 5.75
CA THR A 30 9.89 -1.21 4.96
C THR A 30 8.73 -1.54 4.02
N ARG A 31 8.75 -2.72 3.36
CA ARG A 31 7.65 -3.18 2.51
C ARG A 31 6.35 -3.39 3.29
N GLN A 32 6.44 -4.05 4.45
CA GLN A 32 5.29 -4.32 5.31
C GLN A 32 4.72 -3.04 5.91
N LEU A 33 5.57 -2.03 6.18
CA LEU A 33 5.14 -0.69 6.60
C LEU A 33 4.33 0.01 5.51
N CYS A 34 4.74 -0.08 4.23
CA CYS A 34 3.95 0.46 3.12
C CYS A 34 2.57 -0.22 3.03
N ASP A 35 2.52 -1.54 3.13
CA ASP A 35 1.26 -2.28 3.10
C ASP A 35 0.38 -1.94 4.32
N LEU A 36 0.96 -1.86 5.52
CA LEU A 36 0.24 -1.44 6.73
C LEU A 36 -0.34 -0.03 6.59
N GLU A 37 0.42 0.93 6.09
CA GLU A 37 -0.04 2.31 5.88
C GLU A 37 -1.25 2.36 4.96
N LEU A 38 -1.23 1.62 3.84
CA LEU A 38 -2.34 1.56 2.89
C LEU A 38 -3.56 0.79 3.41
N LEU A 39 -3.37 -0.17 4.31
CA LEU A 39 -4.46 -0.81 5.04
C LEU A 39 -5.10 0.16 6.02
N LEU A 40 -4.29 0.81 6.88
CA LEU A 40 -4.77 1.71 7.92
C LEU A 40 -5.50 2.93 7.38
N ASN A 41 -5.03 3.53 6.29
CA ASN A 41 -5.66 4.69 5.66
C ASN A 41 -6.79 4.34 4.68
N ARG A 42 -7.11 3.04 4.51
CA ARG A 42 -8.14 2.50 3.63
C ARG A 42 -7.89 2.64 2.13
N ALA A 43 -6.69 2.97 1.71
CA ALA A 43 -6.33 2.89 0.29
C ALA A 43 -6.42 1.45 -0.24
N PHE A 44 -6.21 0.45 0.62
CA PHE A 44 -6.43 -0.98 0.32
C PHE A 44 -7.84 -1.49 0.66
N PHE A 45 -8.87 -0.61 0.68
CA PHE A 45 -10.25 -1.07 0.78
C PHE A 45 -10.57 -2.08 -0.36
N PRO A 46 -11.24 -3.23 -0.11
CA PRO A 46 -12.02 -3.58 1.09
C PRO A 46 -11.24 -4.28 2.21
N LEU A 47 -9.91 -4.52 2.07
CA LEU A 47 -9.16 -5.21 3.11
C LEU A 47 -9.26 -4.50 4.46
N SER A 48 -9.46 -5.28 5.52
CA SER A 48 -9.46 -4.81 6.92
C SER A 48 -8.20 -5.20 7.69
N GLY A 49 -7.24 -5.82 7.00
CA GLY A 49 -5.97 -6.26 7.53
C GLY A 49 -5.20 -7.10 6.52
N PHE A 50 -4.22 -7.83 6.99
CA PHE A 50 -3.47 -8.77 6.15
C PHE A 50 -4.34 -9.98 5.82
N MET A 51 -4.27 -10.44 4.57
CA MET A 51 -5.09 -11.53 4.06
C MET A 51 -4.93 -12.80 4.89
N ASN A 52 -6.03 -13.51 5.11
CA ASN A 52 -6.03 -14.88 5.54
C ASN A 52 -5.71 -15.82 4.36
N ARG A 53 -5.55 -17.11 4.64
CA ARG A 53 -5.22 -18.11 3.64
C ARG A 53 -6.30 -18.22 2.54
N ALA A 54 -7.58 -18.13 2.90
CA ALA A 54 -8.68 -18.26 1.95
C ALA A 54 -8.68 -17.11 0.92
N ASP A 55 -8.50 -15.87 1.38
CA ASP A 55 -8.35 -14.71 0.50
C ASP A 55 -7.09 -14.81 -0.37
N TYR A 56 -5.96 -15.20 0.23
CA TYR A 56 -4.70 -15.38 -0.48
C TYR A 56 -4.82 -16.41 -1.62
N GLU A 57 -5.36 -17.60 -1.35
CA GLU A 57 -5.53 -18.65 -2.37
C GLU A 57 -6.46 -18.19 -3.50
N SER A 58 -7.57 -17.54 -3.14
CA SER A 58 -8.54 -16.99 -4.11
C SER A 58 -7.92 -15.88 -4.96
N VAL A 59 -7.10 -15.00 -4.37
CA VAL A 59 -6.39 -13.94 -5.10
C VAL A 59 -5.37 -14.51 -6.09
N LEU A 60 -4.66 -15.57 -5.70
CA LEU A 60 -3.72 -16.22 -6.62
C LEU A 60 -4.43 -16.82 -7.84
N SER A 61 -5.56 -17.53 -7.62
CA SER A 61 -6.29 -18.22 -8.70
C SER A 61 -7.14 -17.27 -9.55
N ASP A 62 -7.91 -16.37 -8.92
CA ASP A 62 -9.00 -15.66 -9.56
C ASP A 62 -8.90 -14.13 -9.52
N MET A 63 -7.84 -13.58 -8.91
CA MET A 63 -7.70 -12.13 -8.64
C MET A 63 -8.91 -11.56 -7.88
N ARG A 64 -9.46 -12.33 -6.95
CA ARG A 64 -10.61 -11.95 -6.11
C ARG A 64 -10.39 -12.41 -4.68
N LEU A 65 -10.94 -11.66 -3.74
CA LEU A 65 -11.07 -12.13 -2.36
C LEU A 65 -12.05 -13.31 -2.29
N ALA A 66 -12.01 -14.09 -1.23
CA ALA A 66 -12.95 -15.19 -1.00
C ALA A 66 -14.41 -14.73 -0.98
N SER A 67 -14.65 -13.47 -0.63
CA SER A 67 -15.96 -12.78 -0.69
C SER A 67 -16.42 -12.43 -2.12
N GLY A 68 -15.53 -12.55 -3.12
CA GLY A 68 -15.81 -12.29 -4.53
C GLY A 68 -15.42 -10.92 -5.05
N GLU A 69 -15.04 -9.97 -4.17
CA GLU A 69 -14.56 -8.65 -4.59
C GLU A 69 -13.24 -8.77 -5.38
N LEU A 70 -13.13 -7.95 -6.42
CA LEU A 70 -11.91 -7.87 -7.22
C LEU A 70 -10.73 -7.43 -6.36
N TRP A 71 -9.67 -8.25 -6.35
CA TRP A 71 -8.41 -7.91 -5.70
C TRP A 71 -7.24 -8.67 -6.35
N PRO A 72 -6.32 -8.00 -7.06
CA PRO A 72 -5.40 -8.69 -7.95
C PRO A 72 -4.09 -9.18 -7.31
N MET A 73 -3.75 -8.71 -6.10
CA MET A 73 -2.42 -8.89 -5.50
C MET A 73 -2.48 -9.41 -4.07
N PRO A 74 -1.61 -10.34 -3.67
CA PRO A 74 -1.47 -10.71 -2.27
C PRO A 74 -1.00 -9.53 -1.41
N VAL A 75 -1.63 -9.34 -0.25
CA VAL A 75 -1.24 -8.42 0.81
C VAL A 75 -1.13 -9.23 2.10
N CYS A 76 0.04 -9.80 2.33
CA CYS A 76 0.32 -10.75 3.40
C CYS A 76 1.43 -10.24 4.32
N LEU A 77 1.32 -10.56 5.60
CA LEU A 77 2.36 -10.34 6.59
C LEU A 77 3.25 -11.59 6.65
N ASP A 78 4.45 -11.49 6.10
CA ASP A 78 5.43 -12.55 6.14
C ASP A 78 6.26 -12.48 7.43
N VAL A 79 6.41 -13.62 8.10
CA VAL A 79 7.14 -13.76 9.36
C VAL A 79 8.16 -14.91 9.28
N SER A 80 9.15 -14.87 10.17
CA SER A 80 10.11 -15.97 10.30
C SER A 80 9.46 -17.21 10.93
N PRO A 81 10.09 -18.40 10.83
CA PRO A 81 9.62 -19.60 11.54
C PRO A 81 9.53 -19.38 13.05
N GLU A 82 10.54 -18.72 13.63
CA GLU A 82 10.63 -18.44 15.07
C GLU A 82 9.48 -17.52 15.54
N GLU A 83 9.15 -16.50 14.76
CA GLU A 83 8.01 -15.63 15.03
C GLU A 83 6.69 -16.40 14.91
N ALA A 84 6.55 -17.23 13.87
CA ALA A 84 5.33 -18.02 13.65
C ALA A 84 5.06 -19.02 14.78
N GLU A 85 6.09 -19.65 15.36
CA GLU A 85 5.96 -20.59 16.47
C GLU A 85 5.37 -19.96 17.74
N THR A 86 5.53 -18.64 17.91
CA THR A 86 4.98 -17.90 19.07
C THR A 86 3.50 -17.52 18.90
N LEU A 87 2.95 -17.72 17.72
CA LEU A 87 1.61 -17.27 17.35
C LEU A 87 0.63 -18.43 17.15
N GLN A 88 -0.64 -18.16 17.40
CA GLN A 88 -1.76 -19.07 17.10
C GLN A 88 -2.96 -18.23 16.64
N PRO A 89 -3.89 -18.81 15.85
CA PRO A 89 -5.17 -18.17 15.58
C PRO A 89 -5.89 -17.78 16.88
N GLY A 90 -6.41 -16.57 16.94
CA GLY A 90 -7.00 -15.95 18.13
C GLY A 90 -6.00 -15.16 18.98
N HIS A 91 -4.69 -15.28 18.76
CA HIS A 91 -3.71 -14.40 19.39
C HIS A 91 -3.77 -12.99 18.82
N ARG A 92 -3.19 -12.07 19.56
CA ARG A 92 -2.99 -10.67 19.14
C ARG A 92 -1.50 -10.42 18.99
N LEU A 93 -1.12 -9.71 17.92
CA LEU A 93 0.27 -9.43 17.57
C LEU A 93 0.48 -7.91 17.47
N ALA A 94 1.40 -7.37 18.23
CA ALA A 94 1.78 -5.97 18.17
C ALA A 94 2.69 -5.72 16.95
N LEU A 95 2.28 -4.82 16.08
CA LEU A 95 3.03 -4.41 14.89
C LEU A 95 3.75 -3.09 15.16
N ARG A 96 5.07 -3.10 15.08
CA ARG A 96 5.93 -1.96 15.37
C ARG A 96 6.73 -1.53 14.15
N ASP A 97 7.11 -0.26 14.10
CA ASP A 97 8.13 0.19 13.15
C ASP A 97 9.53 -0.28 13.57
N GLN A 98 10.54 0.14 12.79
CA GLN A 98 11.93 -0.26 13.04
C GLN A 98 12.52 0.40 14.30
N GLU A 99 11.97 1.52 14.75
CA GLU A 99 12.31 2.22 15.97
C GLU A 99 11.58 1.66 17.21
N GLY A 100 10.64 0.72 17.00
CA GLY A 100 9.88 0.06 18.05
C GLY A 100 8.56 0.77 18.42
N PHE A 101 8.14 1.82 17.72
CA PHE A 101 6.84 2.45 17.95
C PHE A 101 5.69 1.54 17.52
N LEU A 102 4.70 1.41 18.40
CA LEU A 102 3.50 0.62 18.13
C LEU A 102 2.61 1.32 17.11
N LEU A 103 2.38 0.67 15.97
CA LEU A 103 1.54 1.18 14.89
C LEU A 103 0.14 0.57 14.86
N ALA A 104 0.04 -0.71 15.09
CA ALA A 104 -1.22 -1.44 15.07
C ALA A 104 -1.15 -2.72 15.91
N VAL A 105 -2.32 -3.30 16.19
CA VAL A 105 -2.45 -4.66 16.69
C VAL A 105 -3.19 -5.49 15.66
N LEU A 106 -2.61 -6.62 15.28
CA LEU A 106 -3.22 -7.60 14.40
C LEU A 106 -3.94 -8.65 15.23
N ASN A 107 -5.24 -8.84 15.01
CA ASN A 107 -6.00 -9.96 15.56
C ASN A 107 -5.80 -11.16 14.62
N VAL A 108 -4.92 -12.06 14.99
CA VAL A 108 -4.49 -13.19 14.16
C VAL A 108 -5.66 -14.14 13.91
N SER A 109 -6.01 -14.34 12.64
CA SER A 109 -7.05 -15.29 12.25
C SER A 109 -6.50 -16.55 11.62
N ASP A 110 -5.32 -16.48 11.00
CA ASP A 110 -4.74 -17.59 10.26
C ASP A 110 -3.21 -17.49 10.21
N ILE A 111 -2.53 -18.63 10.18
CA ILE A 111 -1.07 -18.76 10.03
C ILE A 111 -0.82 -19.97 9.13
N TRP A 112 -0.05 -19.76 8.03
CA TRP A 112 0.24 -20.84 7.09
C TRP A 112 1.59 -20.66 6.43
N GLN A 113 2.12 -21.75 5.89
CA GLN A 113 3.28 -21.71 5.00
C GLN A 113 2.79 -21.61 3.56
N PRO A 114 3.11 -20.50 2.84
CA PRO A 114 2.72 -20.32 1.43
C PRO A 114 3.57 -21.17 0.49
N ASP A 115 3.01 -21.51 -0.66
CA ASP A 115 3.78 -21.98 -1.80
C ASP A 115 4.28 -20.76 -2.60
N LEU A 116 5.50 -20.30 -2.27
CA LEU A 116 6.10 -19.12 -2.87
C LEU A 116 6.42 -19.29 -4.37
N VAL A 117 6.62 -20.52 -4.84
CA VAL A 117 6.83 -20.81 -6.27
C VAL A 117 5.52 -20.58 -7.02
N ARG A 118 4.42 -21.14 -6.52
CA ARG A 118 3.08 -20.91 -7.07
C ARG A 118 2.68 -19.44 -7.02
N GLU A 119 3.00 -18.74 -5.93
CA GLU A 119 2.76 -17.29 -5.84
C GLU A 119 3.54 -16.53 -6.91
N ALA A 120 4.82 -16.85 -7.09
CA ALA A 120 5.65 -16.23 -8.11
C ALA A 120 5.07 -16.41 -9.51
N GLU A 121 4.68 -17.62 -9.86
CA GLU A 121 4.06 -17.93 -11.17
C GLU A 121 2.72 -17.21 -11.36
N ALA A 122 1.86 -17.22 -10.36
CA ALA A 122 0.55 -16.57 -10.43
C ALA A 122 0.63 -15.05 -10.53
N VAL A 123 1.56 -14.43 -9.81
CA VAL A 123 1.66 -12.96 -9.70
C VAL A 123 2.57 -12.36 -10.75
N TYR A 124 3.69 -12.99 -11.04
CA TYR A 124 4.74 -12.45 -11.93
C TYR A 124 4.86 -13.20 -13.27
N GLY A 125 4.18 -14.33 -13.41
CA GLY A 125 4.25 -15.15 -14.62
C GLY A 125 5.55 -15.95 -14.76
N THR A 126 6.38 -15.98 -13.74
CA THR A 126 7.64 -16.73 -13.69
C THR A 126 8.03 -17.01 -12.25
N SER A 127 8.66 -18.17 -12.01
CA SER A 127 9.30 -18.51 -10.73
C SER A 127 10.83 -18.43 -10.80
N ASP A 128 11.40 -17.96 -11.92
CA ASP A 128 12.83 -17.79 -12.07
C ASP A 128 13.33 -16.51 -11.38
N PRO A 129 14.14 -16.63 -10.30
CA PRO A 129 14.69 -15.47 -9.58
C PRO A 129 15.75 -14.69 -10.40
N ALA A 130 16.29 -15.27 -11.48
CA ALA A 130 17.19 -14.57 -12.38
C ALA A 130 16.44 -13.67 -13.38
N ALA A 131 15.23 -14.07 -13.75
CA ALA A 131 14.41 -13.35 -14.72
C ALA A 131 13.67 -12.14 -14.12
N HIS A 132 13.36 -12.15 -12.81
CA HIS A 132 12.53 -11.12 -12.21
C HIS A 132 13.01 -10.71 -10.79
N PRO A 133 13.29 -9.41 -10.54
CA PRO A 133 13.83 -8.95 -9.24
C PRO A 133 12.87 -9.19 -8.06
N SER A 134 11.56 -9.04 -8.27
CA SER A 134 10.58 -9.28 -7.21
C SER A 134 10.38 -10.77 -6.92
N VAL A 135 10.56 -11.65 -7.90
CA VAL A 135 10.62 -13.11 -7.69
C VAL A 135 11.83 -13.48 -6.86
N ARG A 136 13.00 -12.91 -7.18
CA ARG A 136 14.21 -13.10 -6.36
C ARG A 136 13.97 -12.67 -4.92
N PHE A 137 13.36 -11.50 -4.72
CA PHE A 137 13.04 -11.02 -3.38
C PHE A 137 12.07 -11.96 -2.66
N LEU A 138 10.97 -12.37 -3.32
CA LEU A 138 9.96 -13.29 -2.77
C LEU A 138 10.57 -14.61 -2.31
N LEU A 139 11.39 -15.23 -3.14
CA LEU A 139 11.95 -16.55 -2.85
C LEU A 139 13.13 -16.52 -1.84
N SER A 140 13.84 -15.39 -1.73
CA SER A 140 15.07 -15.29 -0.93
C SER A 140 14.92 -14.49 0.36
N ASN A 141 14.03 -13.48 0.39
CA ASN A 141 13.95 -12.48 1.46
C ASN A 141 12.61 -12.44 2.19
N SER A 142 11.57 -13.09 1.66
CA SER A 142 10.29 -13.19 2.37
C SER A 142 10.38 -14.20 3.52
N GLY A 143 9.61 -13.95 4.57
CA GLY A 143 9.40 -14.92 5.63
C GLY A 143 8.74 -16.19 5.11
N ARG A 144 8.98 -17.30 5.79
CA ARG A 144 8.47 -18.62 5.36
C ARG A 144 7.03 -18.88 5.77
N PHE A 145 6.48 -18.06 6.64
CA PHE A 145 5.10 -18.15 7.09
C PHE A 145 4.38 -16.85 6.81
N TYR A 146 3.09 -16.93 6.53
CA TYR A 146 2.21 -15.80 6.41
C TYR A 146 1.22 -15.78 7.57
N VAL A 147 0.94 -14.58 8.07
CA VAL A 147 0.00 -14.34 9.16
C VAL A 147 -1.11 -13.42 8.64
N GLY A 148 -2.35 -13.88 8.70
CA GLY A 148 -3.53 -13.12 8.32
C GLY A 148 -4.37 -12.68 9.51
N GLY A 149 -5.12 -11.60 9.33
CA GLY A 149 -6.05 -11.12 10.36
C GLY A 149 -6.45 -9.67 10.19
N ASN A 150 -7.36 -9.21 11.05
CA ASN A 150 -7.87 -7.85 11.06
C ASN A 150 -7.01 -6.91 11.92
N LEU A 151 -6.91 -5.67 11.51
CA LEU A 151 -6.09 -4.64 12.17
C LEU A 151 -6.93 -3.73 13.07
N GLU A 152 -6.36 -3.38 14.20
CA GLU A 152 -6.73 -2.23 15.02
C GLU A 152 -5.55 -1.24 14.98
N GLY A 153 -5.70 -0.15 14.23
CA GLY A 153 -4.63 0.83 14.01
C GLY A 153 -4.52 1.84 15.14
N LEU A 154 -3.31 2.15 15.57
CA LEU A 154 -3.04 3.18 16.57
C LEU A 154 -2.48 4.45 15.94
N SER A 155 -1.56 4.32 15.01
CA SER A 155 -0.94 5.43 14.30
C SER A 155 -0.45 5.01 12.92
N GLN A 156 -0.32 5.97 12.01
CA GLN A 156 0.37 5.75 10.75
C GLN A 156 1.88 5.73 10.96
N PRO A 157 2.63 5.04 10.07
CA PRO A 157 4.08 5.20 10.01
C PRO A 157 4.48 6.67 9.86
N LEU A 158 5.52 7.08 10.57
CA LEU A 158 5.98 8.46 10.54
C LEU A 158 6.79 8.75 9.28
N HIS A 159 6.46 9.87 8.65
CA HIS A 159 7.23 10.43 7.54
C HIS A 159 7.67 11.84 7.90
N PHE A 160 8.95 12.14 7.71
CA PHE A 160 9.52 13.45 8.04
C PHE A 160 9.61 14.38 6.83
N ASP A 161 9.48 13.82 5.61
CA ASP A 161 9.57 14.52 4.34
C ASP A 161 8.20 14.67 3.67
N PHE A 162 7.99 15.77 2.98
CA PHE A 162 6.82 16.03 2.12
C PHE A 162 5.47 15.70 2.78
N GLN A 163 5.32 15.98 4.06
CA GLN A 163 4.12 15.65 4.85
C GLN A 163 2.84 16.20 4.22
N ASP A 164 2.88 17.41 3.66
CA ASP A 164 1.74 18.05 3.00
C ASP A 164 1.20 17.30 1.77
N LEU A 165 2.02 16.38 1.23
CA LEU A 165 1.69 15.57 0.06
C LEU A 165 1.23 14.16 0.43
N ARG A 166 1.36 13.75 1.70
CA ARG A 166 0.98 12.43 2.21
C ARG A 166 -0.41 12.48 2.84
N MET A 167 -1.43 12.46 1.99
CA MET A 167 -2.82 12.60 2.41
C MET A 167 -3.54 11.27 2.44
N PHE A 168 -4.41 11.09 3.42
CA PHE A 168 -5.36 9.99 3.43
C PHE A 168 -6.34 10.11 2.25
N PRO A 169 -6.89 8.99 1.76
CA PRO A 169 -7.94 9.01 0.75
C PRO A 169 -9.09 9.96 1.10
N SER A 170 -9.58 9.93 2.33
CA SER A 170 -10.65 10.83 2.82
C SER A 170 -10.27 12.31 2.77
N GLU A 171 -9.01 12.64 3.06
CA GLU A 171 -8.50 14.03 2.98
C GLU A 171 -8.37 14.47 1.52
N MET A 172 -7.91 13.57 0.65
CA MET A 172 -7.80 13.84 -0.78
C MET A 172 -9.17 14.09 -1.41
N HIS A 173 -10.16 13.28 -1.08
CA HIS A 173 -11.53 13.48 -1.52
C HIS A 173 -12.13 14.80 -1.01
N ARG A 174 -11.89 15.15 0.25
CA ARG A 174 -12.30 16.45 0.81
C ARG A 174 -11.66 17.60 0.05
N ARG A 175 -10.36 17.51 -0.26
CA ARG A 175 -9.63 18.51 -1.06
C ARG A 175 -10.21 18.62 -2.48
N PHE A 176 -10.54 17.51 -3.13
CA PHE A 176 -11.20 17.54 -4.44
C PHE A 176 -12.55 18.24 -4.38
N SER A 177 -13.36 17.93 -3.37
CA SER A 177 -14.68 18.58 -3.16
C SER A 177 -14.54 20.08 -2.91
N GLN A 178 -13.58 20.51 -2.09
CA GLN A 178 -13.30 21.92 -1.81
C GLN A 178 -12.85 22.68 -3.07
N ASN A 179 -12.13 22.00 -3.98
CA ASN A 179 -11.72 22.57 -5.27
C ASN A 179 -12.83 22.52 -6.33
N GLY A 180 -14.00 21.97 -6.03
CA GLY A 180 -15.10 21.80 -6.97
C GLY A 180 -14.85 20.73 -8.04
N TRP A 181 -13.94 19.79 -7.80
CA TRP A 181 -13.58 18.74 -8.75
C TRP A 181 -14.63 17.64 -8.73
N ARG A 182 -15.27 17.40 -9.87
CA ARG A 182 -16.27 16.33 -10.05
C ARG A 182 -15.70 15.07 -10.66
N LYS A 183 -14.69 15.21 -11.49
CA LYS A 183 -13.96 14.11 -12.13
C LYS A 183 -12.47 14.34 -11.93
N VAL A 184 -11.75 13.28 -11.64
CA VAL A 184 -10.31 13.31 -11.45
C VAL A 184 -9.69 12.19 -12.26
N ILE A 185 -8.64 12.48 -13.03
CA ILE A 185 -7.78 11.48 -13.64
C ILE A 185 -6.52 11.33 -12.79
N GLY A 186 -6.16 10.10 -12.44
CA GLY A 186 -4.91 9.78 -11.77
C GLY A 186 -3.81 9.55 -12.80
N PHE A 187 -2.65 10.16 -12.58
CA PHE A 187 -1.46 9.91 -13.38
C PHE A 187 -0.25 9.64 -12.49
N GLN A 188 0.59 8.71 -12.90
CA GLN A 188 1.88 8.44 -12.26
C GLN A 188 2.96 8.19 -13.31
N SER A 189 4.20 8.35 -12.90
CA SER A 189 5.39 7.91 -13.62
C SER A 189 6.48 7.58 -12.60
N GLU A 190 7.39 6.70 -12.97
CA GLU A 190 8.60 6.39 -12.21
C GLU A 190 9.79 7.24 -12.68
N GLN A 191 9.57 8.07 -13.69
CA GLN A 191 10.57 8.90 -14.34
C GLN A 191 10.25 10.38 -14.19
N HIS A 192 11.23 11.23 -14.49
CA HIS A 192 11.01 12.65 -14.60
C HIS A 192 10.00 12.99 -15.69
N LEU A 193 9.11 13.92 -15.37
CA LEU A 193 8.09 14.38 -16.30
C LEU A 193 8.65 15.49 -17.21
N HIS A 194 8.25 15.46 -18.47
CA HIS A 194 8.64 16.44 -19.49
C HIS A 194 7.44 16.95 -20.29
N CYS A 195 7.68 17.83 -21.25
CA CYS A 195 6.62 18.55 -22.00
C CYS A 195 5.60 17.60 -22.69
N ALA A 196 6.03 16.44 -23.20
CA ALA A 196 5.11 15.49 -23.81
C ALA A 196 4.14 14.87 -22.77
N HIS A 197 4.60 14.59 -21.56
CA HIS A 197 3.71 14.15 -20.46
C HIS A 197 2.71 15.26 -20.12
N LYS A 198 3.15 16.53 -20.06
CA LYS A 198 2.26 17.66 -19.81
C LYS A 198 1.15 17.74 -20.86
N GLU A 199 1.50 17.67 -22.15
CA GLU A 199 0.50 17.74 -23.22
C GLU A 199 -0.46 16.54 -23.19
N MET A 200 0.07 15.33 -23.03
CA MET A 200 -0.73 14.10 -22.94
C MET A 200 -1.74 14.17 -21.78
N ILE A 201 -1.29 14.53 -20.59
CA ILE A 201 -2.14 14.60 -19.40
C ILE A 201 -3.18 15.73 -19.57
N SER A 202 -2.76 16.90 -20.07
CA SER A 202 -3.66 18.03 -20.29
C SER A 202 -4.72 17.72 -21.33
N ARG A 203 -4.36 16.99 -22.39
CA ARG A 203 -5.29 16.56 -23.43
C ARG A 203 -6.30 15.55 -22.85
N ALA A 204 -5.84 14.52 -22.15
CA ALA A 204 -6.71 13.54 -21.50
C ALA A 204 -7.69 14.22 -20.53
N ALA A 205 -7.20 15.14 -19.69
CA ALA A 205 -8.05 15.86 -18.75
C ALA A 205 -9.12 16.71 -19.44
N ARG A 206 -8.77 17.42 -20.50
CA ARG A 206 -9.73 18.23 -21.30
C ARG A 206 -10.78 17.36 -21.97
N GLU A 207 -10.38 16.22 -22.55
CA GLU A 207 -11.27 15.32 -23.28
C GLU A 207 -12.40 14.77 -22.40
N VAL A 208 -12.09 14.45 -21.14
CA VAL A 208 -13.09 13.90 -20.19
C VAL A 208 -13.67 14.95 -19.23
N GLY A 209 -13.21 16.20 -19.31
CA GLY A 209 -13.63 17.28 -18.40
C GLY A 209 -13.24 17.00 -16.95
N ALA A 210 -12.00 16.56 -16.71
CA ALA A 210 -11.49 16.18 -15.39
C ALA A 210 -10.35 17.07 -14.92
N SER A 211 -10.15 17.14 -13.60
CA SER A 211 -8.93 17.62 -12.96
C SER A 211 -7.91 16.50 -12.85
N ILE A 212 -6.67 16.84 -12.51
CA ILE A 212 -5.54 15.90 -12.54
C ILE A 212 -5.04 15.64 -11.11
N LEU A 213 -4.92 14.38 -10.75
CA LEU A 213 -4.14 13.92 -9.60
C LEU A 213 -2.82 13.32 -10.11
N LEU A 214 -1.71 14.02 -9.90
CA LEU A 214 -0.38 13.43 -10.04
C LEU A 214 -0.08 12.64 -8.76
N HIS A 215 0.05 11.31 -8.87
CA HIS A 215 0.08 10.42 -7.70
C HIS A 215 1.20 9.37 -7.83
N PRO A 216 2.48 9.79 -7.75
CA PRO A 216 3.62 8.87 -7.82
C PRO A 216 3.62 7.92 -6.61
N ALA A 217 4.02 6.68 -6.84
CA ALA A 217 4.31 5.72 -5.79
C ALA A 217 5.68 6.04 -5.16
N VAL A 218 5.70 6.13 -3.83
CA VAL A 218 6.86 6.54 -3.02
C VAL A 218 7.13 5.53 -1.89
N GLY A 219 7.04 4.27 -2.20
CA GLY A 219 7.35 3.19 -1.25
C GLY A 219 8.83 2.83 -1.21
N VAL A 220 9.14 1.56 -1.39
CA VAL A 220 10.52 1.06 -1.42
C VAL A 220 11.19 1.42 -2.74
N GLN A 221 12.42 1.91 -2.67
CA GLN A 221 13.28 2.15 -3.84
C GLN A 221 14.12 0.89 -4.15
N TYR A 222 14.27 0.60 -5.43
CA TYR A 222 15.21 -0.41 -5.91
C TYR A 222 16.55 0.21 -6.30
N HIS A 223 17.57 -0.61 -6.31
CA HIS A 223 18.87 -0.16 -6.82
C HIS A 223 18.76 0.27 -8.29
N GLY A 224 19.18 1.50 -8.58
CA GLY A 224 19.06 2.12 -9.90
C GLY A 224 17.82 2.97 -10.13
N ASP A 225 16.87 3.00 -9.19
CA ASP A 225 15.77 3.97 -9.23
C ASP A 225 16.29 5.40 -9.02
N LEU A 226 15.53 6.37 -9.54
CA LEU A 226 15.80 7.78 -9.28
C LEU A 226 15.64 8.08 -7.79
N ASP A 227 16.52 8.93 -7.26
CA ASP A 227 16.38 9.41 -5.89
C ASP A 227 15.00 10.01 -5.65
N GLN A 228 14.28 9.48 -4.67
CA GLN A 228 12.89 9.83 -4.38
C GLN A 228 12.71 11.31 -4.07
N TYR A 229 13.64 11.91 -3.34
CA TYR A 229 13.56 13.33 -2.98
C TYR A 229 13.67 14.22 -4.23
N THR A 230 14.62 13.92 -5.11
CA THR A 230 14.81 14.59 -6.39
C THR A 230 13.60 14.39 -7.30
N LEU A 231 13.05 13.19 -7.35
CA LEU A 231 11.88 12.87 -8.14
C LEU A 231 10.65 13.69 -7.69
N ILE A 232 10.36 13.73 -6.38
CA ILE A 232 9.24 14.51 -5.84
C ILE A 232 9.41 16.01 -6.11
N ARG A 233 10.62 16.54 -5.95
CA ARG A 233 10.91 17.95 -6.28
C ARG A 233 10.69 18.25 -7.75
N SER A 234 11.03 17.34 -8.63
CA SER A 234 10.75 17.49 -10.07
C SER A 234 9.24 17.52 -10.34
N TYR A 235 8.45 16.71 -9.64
CA TYR A 235 6.99 16.73 -9.74
C TYR A 235 6.38 18.01 -9.18
N GLN A 236 6.89 18.54 -8.09
CA GLN A 236 6.47 19.85 -7.58
C GLN A 236 6.72 20.97 -8.62
N ALA A 237 7.88 20.93 -9.29
CA ALA A 237 8.20 21.89 -10.37
C ALA A 237 7.29 21.69 -11.58
N PHE A 238 6.97 20.46 -11.94
CA PHE A 238 6.06 20.13 -13.03
C PHE A 238 4.64 20.63 -12.77
N VAL A 239 4.10 20.45 -11.57
CA VAL A 239 2.76 20.92 -11.16
C VAL A 239 2.63 22.44 -11.30
N ARG A 240 3.69 23.21 -11.01
CA ARG A 240 3.68 24.68 -11.15
C ARG A 240 3.47 25.18 -12.59
N GLN A 241 3.61 24.29 -13.58
CA GLN A 241 3.40 24.64 -14.99
C GLN A 241 1.93 24.56 -15.43
N PHE A 242 1.03 24.11 -14.55
CA PHE A 242 -0.40 24.02 -14.82
C PHE A 242 -1.15 25.21 -14.23
N PRO A 243 -2.32 25.55 -14.78
CA PRO A 243 -3.22 26.51 -14.16
C PRO A 243 -3.57 26.10 -12.71
N ARG A 244 -3.76 27.10 -11.86
CA ARG A 244 -4.22 26.86 -10.48
C ARG A 244 -5.53 26.05 -10.50
N ASN A 245 -5.68 25.14 -9.56
CA ASN A 245 -6.84 24.27 -9.38
C ASN A 245 -7.10 23.26 -10.52
N MET A 246 -6.15 23.05 -11.45
CA MET A 246 -6.27 22.03 -12.48
C MET A 246 -5.61 20.70 -12.07
N ILE A 247 -4.55 20.77 -11.26
CA ILE A 247 -3.74 19.63 -10.88
C ILE A 247 -3.43 19.63 -9.37
N SER A 248 -3.40 18.47 -8.75
CA SER A 248 -2.90 18.26 -7.40
C SER A 248 -1.81 17.19 -7.43
N LEU A 249 -0.83 17.32 -6.53
CA LEU A 249 0.18 16.30 -6.25
C LEU A 249 -0.16 15.63 -4.93
N GLY A 250 -0.16 14.32 -4.91
CA GLY A 250 -0.21 13.48 -3.72
C GLY A 250 0.85 12.39 -3.82
N LEU A 251 1.31 11.86 -2.70
CA LEU A 251 2.26 10.76 -2.64
C LEU A 251 1.55 9.48 -2.22
N LEU A 252 1.78 8.39 -2.93
CA LEU A 252 1.21 7.09 -2.62
C LEU A 252 2.30 6.20 -2.00
N PRO A 253 2.23 5.84 -0.71
CA PRO A 253 3.21 4.99 -0.05
C PRO A 253 3.04 3.51 -0.48
N LEU A 254 3.08 3.24 -1.78
CA LEU A 254 2.87 1.92 -2.35
C LEU A 254 4.21 1.25 -2.64
N TYR A 255 4.41 0.08 -2.06
CA TYR A 255 5.45 -0.83 -2.49
C TYR A 255 5.12 -1.37 -3.88
N GLN A 256 5.94 -1.00 -4.87
CA GLN A 256 5.79 -1.48 -6.25
C GLN A 256 6.40 -2.86 -6.40
N ARG A 257 5.56 -3.83 -6.74
CA ARG A 257 5.93 -5.24 -6.88
C ARG A 257 6.41 -5.60 -8.29
N LYS A 258 6.27 -4.67 -9.24
CA LYS A 258 6.60 -4.85 -10.68
C LYS A 258 5.85 -6.03 -11.32
N ALA A 259 4.62 -6.30 -10.86
CA ALA A 259 3.80 -7.44 -11.25
C ALA A 259 2.95 -7.22 -12.51
N GLY A 260 3.39 -6.33 -13.41
CA GLY A 260 2.75 -6.11 -14.71
C GLY A 260 1.25 -5.78 -14.61
N PRO A 261 0.36 -6.53 -15.31
CA PRO A 261 -1.06 -6.21 -15.37
C PRO A 261 -1.77 -6.26 -14.00
N ARG A 262 -1.40 -7.21 -13.12
CA ARG A 262 -1.97 -7.30 -11.77
C ARG A 262 -1.67 -6.06 -10.94
N GLU A 263 -0.45 -5.56 -11.03
CA GLU A 263 -0.08 -4.33 -10.32
C GLU A 263 -0.74 -3.09 -10.92
N ALA A 264 -0.84 -3.00 -12.23
CA ALA A 264 -1.55 -1.90 -12.88
C ALA A 264 -3.02 -1.83 -12.42
N LEU A 265 -3.67 -2.98 -12.29
CA LEU A 265 -5.03 -3.09 -11.77
C LEU A 265 -5.09 -2.68 -10.29
N LEU A 266 -4.18 -3.16 -9.43
CA LEU A 266 -4.09 -2.74 -8.04
C LEU A 266 -3.94 -1.22 -7.93
N GLN A 267 -3.04 -0.64 -8.70
CA GLN A 267 -2.79 0.79 -8.70
C GLN A 267 -4.00 1.61 -9.14
N ALA A 268 -4.80 1.09 -10.08
CA ALA A 268 -6.06 1.72 -10.48
C ALA A 268 -7.09 1.66 -9.34
N MET A 269 -7.21 0.51 -8.66
CA MET A 269 -8.12 0.32 -7.53
C MET A 269 -7.77 1.25 -6.35
N VAL A 270 -6.50 1.30 -5.98
CA VAL A 270 -6.01 2.18 -4.89
C VAL A 270 -6.31 3.65 -5.16
N ARG A 271 -6.19 4.08 -6.42
CA ARG A 271 -6.50 5.47 -6.80
C ARG A 271 -8.00 5.76 -6.90
N ARG A 272 -8.80 4.72 -7.09
CA ARG A 272 -10.26 4.85 -7.03
C ARG A 272 -10.76 5.00 -5.59
N ASN A 273 -10.13 4.28 -4.66
CA ASN A 273 -10.46 4.35 -3.23
C ASN A 273 -10.06 5.68 -2.62
#